data_2b3d501aade5b381afe776085ccbcbde
#
_entry.id   2b3d501aade5b381afe776085ccbcbde
#
_cell.length_a   1.000
_cell.length_b   1.000
_cell.length_c   1.000
_cell.angle_alpha   90.00
_cell.angle_beta   90.00
_cell.angle_gamma   90.00
#
_symmetry.space_group_name_H-M   'P 1'
#
loop_
_entity.id
_entity.type
_entity.pdbx_description
1 polymer ?
#
loop_
_entity_poly.entity_id
_entity_poly.type
_entity_poly.pdbx_seq_one_letter_code
_entity_poly.pdbx_strand_id
1 'polypeptide(L)'
;MYSGWLNCISGTMIVAGQIIGGCLAVLIGKTKIQCITVLTIGGALLGAMASCTPDTKERAIILMAIGCFAIGWNETVCLANAGIEVEDQQEIGTAVGMAGSIRSAISTICSSVYVAVLTNRLGQTIPAEVPPAVIAAGLPATSVPAFLTGFTTGNFSSVQGLTAEISAVGARAYKEANAQAYTTVFYTTVAFSGLAIIIVSFLLDIFDRKWMLTRDVQSFWSPNVDEKMTGEVATTLHQRDHKIVGQKEGLGDEKA
;
A
#
# COMPACT_ATOMS: atom_id res chain seq x y z
N MET A 1 14.26 19.18 1.51
CA MET A 1 13.10 19.63 0.72
C MET A 1 12.71 18.62 -0.36
N TYR A 2 13.62 18.13 -1.20
CA TYR A 2 13.32 17.24 -2.33
C TYR A 2 12.69 15.88 -1.91
N SER A 3 13.14 15.25 -0.83
CA SER A 3 12.57 13.99 -0.31
C SER A 3 11.12 14.13 0.17
N GLY A 4 10.76 15.29 0.70
CA GLY A 4 9.38 15.57 1.11
C GLY A 4 8.42 15.60 -0.09
N TRP A 5 8.82 16.21 -1.21
CA TRP A 5 8.03 16.23 -2.43
C TRP A 5 7.78 14.82 -3.00
N LEU A 6 8.79 13.94 -2.95
CA LEU A 6 8.65 12.55 -3.41
C LEU A 6 7.65 11.78 -2.54
N ASN A 7 7.67 11.97 -1.23
CA ASN A 7 6.68 11.37 -0.33
C ASN A 7 5.26 11.90 -0.59
N CYS A 8 5.10 13.18 -0.88
CA CYS A 8 3.81 13.75 -1.28
C CYS A 8 3.28 13.13 -2.58
N ILE A 9 4.14 12.93 -3.57
CA ILE A 9 3.75 12.28 -4.84
C ILE A 9 3.23 10.87 -4.58
N SER A 10 3.94 10.07 -3.78
CA SER A 10 3.51 8.70 -3.44
C SER A 10 2.17 8.70 -2.73
N GLY A 11 1.99 9.52 -1.70
CA GLY A 11 0.74 9.60 -0.95
C GLY A 11 -0.43 10.07 -1.81
N THR A 12 -0.22 11.10 -2.63
CA THR A 12 -1.26 11.62 -3.55
C THR A 12 -1.67 10.57 -4.58
N MET A 13 -0.72 9.81 -5.13
CA MET A 13 -1.01 8.77 -6.11
C MET A 13 -1.75 7.57 -5.50
N ILE A 14 -1.46 7.19 -4.26
CA ILE A 14 -2.23 6.17 -3.53
C ILE A 14 -3.68 6.63 -3.36
N VAL A 15 -3.90 7.86 -2.88
CA VAL A 15 -5.26 8.41 -2.69
C VAL A 15 -6.00 8.55 -4.01
N ALA A 16 -5.34 9.00 -5.08
CA ALA A 16 -5.93 9.06 -6.42
C ALA A 16 -6.34 7.66 -6.91
N GLY A 17 -5.49 6.65 -6.68
CA GLY A 17 -5.79 5.25 -6.98
C GLY A 17 -7.00 4.73 -6.20
N GLN A 18 -7.13 5.08 -4.92
CA GLN A 18 -8.27 4.72 -4.09
C GLN A 18 -9.57 5.32 -4.61
N ILE A 19 -9.58 6.61 -4.93
CA ILE A 19 -10.78 7.31 -5.43
C ILE A 19 -11.20 6.75 -6.80
N ILE A 20 -10.27 6.71 -7.76
CA ILE A 20 -10.56 6.28 -9.12
C ILE A 20 -10.90 4.78 -9.13
N GLY A 21 -10.14 3.96 -8.38
CA GLY A 21 -10.37 2.54 -8.24
C GLY A 21 -11.73 2.24 -7.62
N GLY A 22 -12.14 2.96 -6.58
CA GLY A 22 -13.46 2.82 -5.98
C GLY A 22 -14.60 3.16 -6.94
N CYS A 23 -14.48 4.27 -7.68
CA CYS A 23 -15.49 4.67 -8.66
C CYS A 23 -15.59 3.68 -9.84
N LEU A 24 -14.47 3.18 -10.32
CA LEU A 24 -14.44 2.27 -11.47
C LEU A 24 -14.71 0.81 -11.09
N ALA A 25 -14.52 0.42 -9.83
CA ALA A 25 -14.79 -0.94 -9.36
C ALA A 25 -16.21 -1.39 -9.66
N VAL A 26 -17.18 -0.51 -9.43
CA VAL A 26 -18.61 -0.76 -9.71
C VAL A 26 -18.86 -0.90 -11.21
N LEU A 27 -18.23 -0.06 -12.03
CA LEU A 27 -18.45 -0.06 -13.50
C LEU A 27 -17.84 -1.30 -14.17
N ILE A 28 -16.69 -1.76 -13.70
CA ILE A 28 -16.00 -2.93 -14.27
C ILE A 28 -16.62 -4.24 -13.76
N GLY A 29 -17.16 -4.27 -12.55
CA GLY A 29 -17.94 -5.36 -11.96
C GLY A 29 -17.18 -6.65 -11.64
N LYS A 30 -16.11 -6.98 -12.35
CA LYS A 30 -15.32 -8.21 -12.14
C LYS A 30 -14.15 -7.95 -11.19
N THR A 31 -14.41 -7.78 -9.90
CA THR A 31 -13.43 -7.34 -8.89
C THR A 31 -12.23 -8.30 -8.77
N LYS A 32 -12.43 -9.62 -8.96
CA LYS A 32 -11.37 -10.63 -9.00
C LYS A 32 -10.33 -10.33 -10.08
N ILE A 33 -10.78 -10.22 -11.33
CA ILE A 33 -9.89 -9.96 -12.46
C ILE A 33 -9.22 -8.61 -12.27
N GLN A 34 -9.96 -7.63 -11.78
CA GLN A 34 -9.47 -6.30 -11.49
C GLN A 34 -8.34 -6.32 -10.45
N CYS A 35 -8.53 -7.00 -9.31
CA CYS A 35 -7.49 -7.12 -8.27
C CYS A 35 -6.23 -7.80 -8.81
N ILE A 36 -6.37 -8.95 -9.50
CA ILE A 36 -5.23 -9.68 -10.06
C ILE A 36 -4.47 -8.82 -11.07
N THR A 37 -5.19 -8.17 -11.99
CA THR A 37 -4.59 -7.34 -13.03
C THR A 37 -3.85 -6.14 -12.44
N VAL A 38 -4.50 -5.41 -11.53
CA VAL A 38 -3.92 -4.21 -10.92
C VAL A 38 -2.75 -4.57 -10.01
N LEU A 39 -2.84 -5.67 -9.25
CA LEU A 39 -1.74 -6.16 -8.42
C LEU A 39 -0.54 -6.60 -9.28
N THR A 40 -0.79 -7.27 -10.41
CA THR A 40 0.27 -7.69 -11.35
C THR A 40 0.95 -6.48 -11.97
N ILE A 41 0.18 -5.50 -12.46
CA ILE A 41 0.73 -4.28 -13.05
C ILE A 41 1.51 -3.48 -11.99
N GLY A 42 0.93 -3.26 -10.81
CA GLY A 42 1.59 -2.55 -9.72
C GLY A 42 2.88 -3.22 -9.26
N GLY A 43 2.85 -4.54 -9.07
CA GLY A 43 4.02 -5.34 -8.70
C GLY A 43 5.12 -5.31 -9.78
N ALA A 44 4.75 -5.40 -11.06
CA ALA A 44 5.70 -5.30 -12.17
C ALA A 44 6.34 -3.91 -12.26
N LEU A 45 5.58 -2.83 -12.09
CA LEU A 45 6.09 -1.46 -12.11
C LEU A 45 7.03 -1.18 -10.94
N LEU A 46 6.69 -1.64 -9.73
CA LEU A 46 7.58 -1.53 -8.58
C LEU A 46 8.82 -2.40 -8.73
N GLY A 47 8.69 -3.60 -9.33
CA GLY A 47 9.83 -4.43 -9.69
C GLY A 47 10.74 -3.77 -10.73
N ALA A 48 10.18 -3.06 -11.71
CA ALA A 48 10.93 -2.31 -12.71
C ALA A 48 11.79 -1.18 -12.09
N MET A 49 11.45 -0.68 -10.90
CA MET A 49 12.29 0.25 -10.15
C MET A 49 13.67 -0.32 -9.81
N ALA A 50 13.82 -1.64 -9.74
CA ALA A 50 15.11 -2.29 -9.55
C ALA A 50 16.11 -1.96 -10.68
N SER A 51 15.64 -1.57 -11.85
CA SER A 51 16.48 -1.16 -12.99
C SER A 51 16.82 0.34 -13.00
N CYS A 52 16.37 1.12 -12.02
CA CYS A 52 16.66 2.55 -11.95
C CYS A 52 18.04 2.80 -11.37
N THR A 53 18.77 3.71 -12.01
CA THR A 53 20.09 4.19 -11.58
C THR A 53 19.98 5.61 -11.01
N PRO A 54 21.00 6.13 -10.32
CA PRO A 54 21.00 7.52 -9.83
C PRO A 54 20.78 8.57 -10.91
N ASP A 55 21.04 8.23 -12.17
CA ASP A 55 20.90 9.14 -13.32
C ASP A 55 19.48 9.10 -13.95
N THR A 56 18.67 8.07 -13.64
CA THR A 56 17.30 7.88 -14.21
C THR A 56 16.19 8.28 -13.23
N LYS A 57 16.31 9.45 -12.62
CA LYS A 57 15.38 9.94 -11.59
C LYS A 57 13.95 10.07 -12.08
N GLU A 58 13.75 10.62 -13.27
CA GLU A 58 12.41 10.82 -13.84
C GLU A 58 11.69 9.49 -14.06
N ARG A 59 12.41 8.49 -14.58
CA ARG A 59 11.87 7.13 -14.73
C ARG A 59 11.46 6.54 -13.40
N ALA A 60 12.28 6.68 -12.37
CA ALA A 60 11.95 6.19 -11.03
C ALA A 60 10.70 6.87 -10.45
N ILE A 61 10.55 8.18 -10.63
CA ILE A 61 9.37 8.93 -10.16
C ILE A 61 8.10 8.45 -10.88
N ILE A 62 8.15 8.26 -12.20
CA ILE A 62 7.00 7.81 -12.99
C ILE A 62 6.60 6.38 -12.59
N LEU A 63 7.56 5.46 -12.49
CA LEU A 63 7.29 4.07 -12.09
C LEU A 63 6.70 4.00 -10.67
N MET A 64 7.24 4.79 -9.74
CA MET A 64 6.76 4.89 -8.38
C MET A 64 5.32 5.45 -8.33
N ALA A 65 5.06 6.53 -9.07
CA ALA A 65 3.74 7.17 -9.10
C ALA A 65 2.66 6.21 -9.61
N ILE A 66 2.90 5.54 -10.74
CA ILE A 66 1.93 4.60 -11.31
C ILE A 66 1.81 3.34 -10.43
N GLY A 67 2.92 2.84 -9.87
CA GLY A 67 2.91 1.72 -8.94
C GLY A 67 2.10 2.02 -7.67
N CYS A 68 2.28 3.19 -7.07
CA CYS A 68 1.52 3.67 -5.91
C CYS A 68 0.03 3.84 -6.24
N PHE A 69 -0.30 4.34 -7.42
CA PHE A 69 -1.67 4.43 -7.92
C PHE A 69 -2.34 3.04 -8.00
N ALA A 70 -1.65 2.05 -8.55
CA ALA A 70 -2.14 0.68 -8.62
C ALA A 70 -2.35 0.07 -7.23
N ILE A 71 -1.45 0.33 -6.27
CA ILE A 71 -1.61 -0.12 -4.88
C ILE A 71 -2.89 0.47 -4.26
N GLY A 72 -3.10 1.79 -4.40
CA GLY A 72 -4.29 2.47 -3.87
C GLY A 72 -5.58 1.90 -4.46
N TRP A 73 -5.61 1.67 -5.77
CA TRP A 73 -6.74 1.02 -6.45
C TRP A 73 -7.05 -0.35 -5.85
N ASN A 74 -6.05 -1.22 -5.78
CA ASN A 74 -6.21 -2.57 -5.25
C ASN A 74 -6.69 -2.57 -3.80
N GLU A 75 -6.18 -1.65 -2.99
CA GLU A 75 -6.56 -1.50 -1.59
C GLU A 75 -8.07 -1.21 -1.42
N THR A 76 -8.59 -0.25 -2.18
CA THR A 76 -10.02 0.12 -2.11
C THR A 76 -10.90 -1.04 -2.56
N VAL A 77 -10.55 -1.73 -3.64
CA VAL A 77 -11.34 -2.86 -4.15
C VAL A 77 -11.34 -4.01 -3.13
N CYS A 78 -10.20 -4.31 -2.50
CA CYS A 78 -10.13 -5.35 -1.47
C CYS A 78 -10.96 -5.02 -0.23
N LEU A 79 -10.88 -3.77 0.27
CA LEU A 79 -11.67 -3.33 1.42
C LEU A 79 -13.17 -3.29 1.14
N ALA A 80 -13.56 -2.85 -0.06
CA ALA A 80 -14.96 -2.87 -0.49
C ALA A 80 -15.50 -4.30 -0.54
N ASN A 81 -14.74 -5.25 -1.12
CA ASN A 81 -15.14 -6.65 -1.16
C ASN A 81 -15.29 -7.24 0.25
N ALA A 82 -14.39 -6.92 1.18
CA ALA A 82 -14.50 -7.40 2.57
C ALA A 82 -15.78 -6.92 3.25
N GLY A 83 -16.31 -5.74 2.90
CA GLY A 83 -17.58 -5.24 3.42
C GLY A 83 -18.81 -5.84 2.73
N ILE A 84 -18.71 -6.11 1.43
CA ILE A 84 -19.85 -6.64 0.62
C ILE A 84 -20.12 -8.12 0.93
N GLU A 85 -19.11 -8.90 1.29
CA GLU A 85 -19.22 -10.34 1.59
C GLU A 85 -19.92 -10.64 2.92
N VAL A 86 -20.15 -9.64 3.75
CA VAL A 86 -20.80 -9.80 5.06
C VAL A 86 -22.32 -9.69 4.88
N GLU A 87 -23.04 -10.75 5.26
CA GLU A 87 -24.50 -10.84 5.13
C GLU A 87 -25.22 -9.91 6.14
N ASP A 88 -24.66 -9.72 7.33
CA ASP A 88 -25.24 -8.86 8.35
C ASP A 88 -24.64 -7.45 8.30
N GLN A 89 -25.48 -6.45 8.06
CA GLN A 89 -25.06 -5.06 8.01
C GLN A 89 -24.44 -4.56 9.32
N GLN A 90 -24.78 -5.16 10.47
CA GLN A 90 -24.21 -4.79 11.76
C GLN A 90 -22.75 -5.26 11.89
N GLU A 91 -22.35 -6.29 11.16
CA GLU A 91 -21.01 -6.86 11.21
C GLU A 91 -20.05 -6.24 10.17
N ILE A 92 -20.55 -5.47 9.19
CA ILE A 92 -19.71 -4.83 8.15
C ILE A 92 -18.59 -4.00 8.78
N GLY A 93 -18.90 -3.20 9.79
CA GLY A 93 -17.90 -2.39 10.49
C GLY A 93 -16.80 -3.23 11.15
N THR A 94 -17.18 -4.35 11.76
CA THR A 94 -16.25 -5.30 12.39
C THR A 94 -15.36 -5.98 11.34
N ALA A 95 -15.96 -6.43 10.24
CA ALA A 95 -15.24 -7.10 9.15
C ALA A 95 -14.19 -6.19 8.49
N VAL A 96 -14.59 -4.95 8.15
CA VAL A 96 -13.68 -3.95 7.56
C VAL A 96 -12.61 -3.53 8.56
N GLY A 97 -12.96 -3.36 9.83
CA GLY A 97 -12.00 -3.06 10.91
C GLY A 97 -10.98 -4.18 11.10
N MET A 98 -11.40 -5.44 11.07
CA MET A 98 -10.53 -6.61 11.15
C MET A 98 -9.62 -6.72 9.92
N ALA A 99 -10.14 -6.50 8.71
CA ALA A 99 -9.35 -6.47 7.49
C ALA A 99 -8.27 -5.39 7.53
N GLY A 100 -8.61 -4.19 8.03
CA GLY A 100 -7.66 -3.09 8.24
C GLY A 100 -6.58 -3.43 9.27
N SER A 101 -6.93 -4.11 10.37
CA SER A 101 -5.99 -4.53 11.41
C SER A 101 -5.01 -5.59 10.90
N ILE A 102 -5.49 -6.62 10.19
CA ILE A 102 -4.67 -7.66 9.57
C ILE A 102 -3.72 -7.03 8.55
N ARG A 103 -4.22 -6.13 7.69
CA ARG A 103 -3.40 -5.39 6.74
C ARG A 103 -2.27 -4.63 7.45
N SER A 104 -2.57 -3.91 8.53
CA SER A 104 -1.57 -3.14 9.28
C SER A 104 -0.52 -4.05 9.91
N ALA A 105 -0.91 -5.19 10.46
CA ALA A 105 0.01 -6.18 11.01
C ALA A 105 0.95 -6.73 9.95
N ILE A 106 0.43 -7.15 8.80
CA ILE A 106 1.23 -7.66 7.67
C ILE A 106 2.15 -6.56 7.14
N SER A 107 1.67 -5.32 7.00
CA SER A 107 2.46 -4.18 6.56
C SER A 107 3.65 -3.92 7.48
N THR A 108 3.47 -4.02 8.80
CA THR A 108 4.54 -3.86 9.78
C THR A 108 5.60 -4.95 9.66
N ILE A 109 5.18 -6.21 9.47
CA ILE A 109 6.10 -7.34 9.25
C ILE A 109 6.90 -7.13 7.96
N CYS A 110 6.23 -6.82 6.85
CA CYS A 110 6.89 -6.58 5.57
C CYS A 110 7.87 -5.39 5.64
N SER A 111 7.48 -4.30 6.30
CA SER A 111 8.36 -3.14 6.50
C SER A 111 9.62 -3.51 7.28
N SER A 112 9.50 -4.33 8.32
CA SER A 112 10.65 -4.82 9.10
C SER A 112 11.59 -5.66 8.23
N VAL A 113 11.04 -6.52 7.36
CA VAL A 113 11.84 -7.32 6.41
C VAL A 113 12.56 -6.41 5.42
N TYR A 114 11.87 -5.42 4.84
CA TYR A 114 12.50 -4.48 3.90
C TYR A 114 13.62 -3.67 4.54
N VAL A 115 13.43 -3.18 5.78
CA VAL A 115 14.46 -2.46 6.52
C VAL A 115 15.66 -3.38 6.81
N ALA A 116 15.43 -4.61 7.24
CA ALA A 116 16.49 -5.57 7.51
C ALA A 116 17.30 -5.89 6.23
N VAL A 117 16.63 -6.15 5.11
CA VAL A 117 17.28 -6.38 3.81
C VAL A 117 18.08 -5.16 3.38
N LEU A 118 17.49 -3.96 3.45
CA LEU A 118 18.17 -2.72 3.08
C LEU A 118 19.42 -2.48 3.93
N THR A 119 19.29 -2.56 5.26
CA THR A 119 20.40 -2.32 6.20
C THR A 119 21.54 -3.31 5.97
N ASN A 120 21.23 -4.59 5.79
CA ASN A 120 22.24 -5.62 5.51
C ASN A 120 22.95 -5.36 4.17
N ARG A 121 22.20 -4.99 3.13
CA ARG A 121 22.80 -4.68 1.81
C ARG A 121 23.62 -3.40 1.84
N LEU A 122 23.18 -2.34 2.51
CA LEU A 122 23.95 -1.11 2.70
C LEU A 122 25.27 -1.39 3.44
N GLY A 123 25.24 -2.26 4.47
CA GLY A 123 26.42 -2.70 5.18
C GLY A 123 27.43 -3.44 4.32
N GLN A 124 27.02 -3.98 3.18
CA GLN A 124 27.90 -4.65 2.21
C GLN A 124 28.32 -3.71 1.06
N THR A 125 27.37 -2.99 0.47
CA THR A 125 27.61 -2.19 -0.75
C THR A 125 28.39 -0.91 -0.46
N ILE A 126 28.14 -0.22 0.66
CA ILE A 126 28.87 1.01 0.99
C ILE A 126 30.35 0.75 1.20
N PRO A 127 30.78 -0.23 2.04
CA PRO A 127 32.22 -0.55 2.19
C PRO A 127 32.89 -1.10 0.92
N ALA A 128 32.09 -1.71 0.02
CA ALA A 128 32.63 -2.25 -1.23
C ALA A 128 32.87 -1.18 -2.29
N GLU A 129 32.03 -0.16 -2.40
CA GLU A 129 32.03 0.81 -3.49
C GLU A 129 32.71 2.15 -3.10
N VAL A 130 32.45 2.67 -1.90
CA VAL A 130 32.88 4.02 -1.53
C VAL A 130 34.38 4.09 -1.25
N PRO A 131 35.03 3.23 -0.43
CA PRO A 131 36.43 3.28 -0.14
C PRO A 131 37.33 3.22 -1.38
N PRO A 132 37.18 2.24 -2.31
CA PRO A 132 38.05 2.19 -3.49
C PRO A 132 37.88 3.42 -4.38
N ALA A 133 36.67 3.96 -4.51
CA ALA A 133 36.39 5.14 -5.33
C ALA A 133 37.11 6.40 -4.78
N VAL A 134 37.04 6.62 -3.45
CA VAL A 134 37.70 7.82 -2.84
C VAL A 134 39.21 7.69 -2.73
N ILE A 135 39.74 6.47 -2.54
CA ILE A 135 41.16 6.20 -2.55
C ILE A 135 41.73 6.44 -3.97
N ALA A 136 41.05 5.96 -5.00
CA ALA A 136 41.42 6.21 -6.39
C ALA A 136 41.40 7.71 -6.75
N ALA A 137 40.54 8.50 -6.10
CA ALA A 137 40.46 9.95 -6.23
C ALA A 137 41.53 10.69 -5.43
N GLY A 138 42.37 9.98 -4.63
CA GLY A 138 43.49 10.55 -3.90
C GLY A 138 43.25 10.79 -2.41
N LEU A 139 42.18 10.28 -1.81
CA LEU A 139 41.96 10.36 -0.37
C LEU A 139 42.93 9.38 0.36
N PRO A 140 43.65 9.81 1.42
CA PRO A 140 44.44 8.92 2.24
C PRO A 140 43.58 7.81 2.87
N ALA A 141 44.04 6.56 2.83
CA ALA A 141 43.31 5.41 3.37
C ALA A 141 42.95 5.59 4.87
N THR A 142 43.77 6.31 5.62
CA THR A 142 43.53 6.64 7.04
C THR A 142 42.27 7.54 7.24
N SER A 143 41.93 8.35 6.24
CA SER A 143 40.78 9.29 6.30
C SER A 143 39.44 8.66 5.83
N VAL A 144 39.46 7.46 5.26
CA VAL A 144 38.27 6.77 4.74
C VAL A 144 37.21 6.51 5.83
N PRO A 145 37.54 6.03 7.05
CA PRO A 145 36.53 5.84 8.10
C PRO A 145 35.89 7.17 8.51
N ALA A 146 36.65 8.25 8.62
CA ALA A 146 36.09 9.58 8.91
C ALA A 146 35.19 10.09 7.78
N PHE A 147 35.54 9.80 6.53
CA PHE A 147 34.71 10.13 5.36
C PHE A 147 33.37 9.38 5.35
N LEU A 148 33.38 8.09 5.63
CA LEU A 148 32.13 7.30 5.75
C LEU A 148 31.25 7.80 6.90
N THR A 149 31.86 8.14 8.04
CA THR A 149 31.13 8.73 9.17
C THR A 149 30.53 10.10 8.79
N GLY A 150 31.22 10.86 7.94
CA GLY A 150 30.73 12.13 7.41
C GLY A 150 29.36 12.02 6.68
N PHE A 151 29.07 10.92 5.98
CA PHE A 151 27.77 10.69 5.34
C PHE A 151 26.65 10.44 6.35
N THR A 152 26.94 9.83 7.49
CA THR A 152 25.92 9.57 8.54
C THR A 152 25.67 10.78 9.41
N THR A 153 26.70 11.59 9.68
CA THR A 153 26.62 12.77 10.55
C THR A 153 26.33 14.07 9.78
N GLY A 154 26.51 14.06 8.45
CA GLY A 154 26.42 15.26 7.62
C GLY A 154 27.61 16.23 7.78
N ASN A 155 28.68 15.83 8.50
CA ASN A 155 29.82 16.67 8.80
C ASN A 155 31.12 16.03 8.30
N PHE A 156 31.77 16.71 7.38
CA PHE A 156 33.06 16.29 6.77
C PHE A 156 34.29 17.08 7.28
N SER A 157 34.14 17.92 8.31
CA SER A 157 35.22 18.77 8.81
C SER A 157 36.39 18.00 9.41
N SER A 158 36.15 16.74 9.83
CA SER A 158 37.19 15.87 10.40
C SER A 158 37.98 15.07 9.35
N VAL A 159 37.65 15.20 8.06
CA VAL A 159 38.28 14.43 6.98
C VAL A 159 39.51 15.18 6.46
N GLN A 160 40.71 14.69 6.79
CA GLN A 160 41.97 15.28 6.30
C GLN A 160 42.17 14.94 4.82
N GLY A 161 42.56 15.93 4.04
CA GLY A 161 42.86 15.78 2.60
C GLY A 161 41.60 15.77 1.71
N LEU A 162 40.43 16.14 2.23
CA LEU A 162 39.20 16.20 1.43
C LEU A 162 39.24 17.40 0.48
N THR A 163 39.20 17.12 -0.82
CA THR A 163 39.00 18.14 -1.86
C THR A 163 37.56 18.08 -2.38
N ALA A 164 37.11 19.15 -3.05
CA ALA A 164 35.80 19.19 -3.65
C ALA A 164 35.59 18.06 -4.68
N GLU A 165 36.66 17.70 -5.40
CA GLU A 165 36.64 16.61 -6.39
C GLU A 165 36.45 15.23 -5.72
N ILE A 166 37.25 14.95 -4.65
CA ILE A 166 37.11 13.71 -3.86
C ILE A 166 35.72 13.60 -3.25
N SER A 167 35.19 14.71 -2.73
CA SER A 167 33.83 14.76 -2.19
C SER A 167 32.76 14.43 -3.25
N ALA A 168 32.91 14.94 -4.47
CA ALA A 168 32.00 14.66 -5.57
C ALA A 168 32.02 13.18 -6.01
N VAL A 169 33.22 12.61 -6.15
CA VAL A 169 33.42 11.19 -6.49
C VAL A 169 32.83 10.29 -5.39
N GLY A 170 33.13 10.58 -4.13
CA GLY A 170 32.63 9.83 -2.99
C GLY A 170 31.09 9.92 -2.86
N ALA A 171 30.52 11.10 -3.11
CA ALA A 171 29.06 11.27 -3.11
C ALA A 171 28.38 10.48 -4.25
N ARG A 172 29.05 10.39 -5.42
CA ARG A 172 28.54 9.57 -6.52
C ARG A 172 28.60 8.08 -6.18
N ALA A 173 29.74 7.59 -5.71
CA ALA A 173 29.92 6.20 -5.27
C ALA A 173 28.90 5.82 -4.17
N TYR A 174 28.65 6.72 -3.23
CA TYR A 174 27.65 6.53 -2.18
C TYR A 174 26.21 6.41 -2.76
N LYS A 175 25.86 7.21 -3.77
CA LYS A 175 24.57 7.10 -4.46
C LYS A 175 24.45 5.79 -5.22
N GLU A 176 25.51 5.34 -5.88
CA GLU A 176 25.53 4.07 -6.62
C GLU A 176 25.40 2.88 -5.66
N ALA A 177 26.13 2.87 -4.54
CA ALA A 177 26.02 1.86 -3.50
C ALA A 177 24.61 1.78 -2.91
N ASN A 178 23.97 2.92 -2.65
CA ASN A 178 22.59 2.97 -2.21
C ASN A 178 21.62 2.42 -3.29
N ALA A 179 21.81 2.80 -4.56
CA ALA A 179 20.97 2.30 -5.65
C ALA A 179 21.04 0.78 -5.76
N GLN A 180 22.23 0.18 -5.65
CA GLN A 180 22.41 -1.28 -5.63
C GLN A 180 21.71 -1.94 -4.42
N ALA A 181 21.79 -1.33 -3.24
CA ALA A 181 21.10 -1.84 -2.06
C ALA A 181 19.57 -1.80 -2.25
N TYR A 182 19.00 -0.70 -2.75
CA TYR A 182 17.60 -0.58 -3.06
C TYR A 182 17.12 -1.55 -4.16
N THR A 183 17.95 -1.84 -5.16
CA THR A 183 17.66 -2.85 -6.18
C THR A 183 17.30 -4.19 -5.54
N THR A 184 18.03 -4.61 -4.51
CA THR A 184 17.74 -5.85 -3.77
C THR A 184 16.40 -5.78 -3.03
N VAL A 185 16.07 -4.64 -2.46
CA VAL A 185 14.75 -4.43 -1.80
C VAL A 185 13.62 -4.54 -2.82
N PHE A 186 13.76 -3.97 -4.02
CA PHE A 186 12.75 -4.09 -5.06
C PHE A 186 12.59 -5.52 -5.57
N TYR A 187 13.65 -6.31 -5.66
CA TYR A 187 13.53 -7.76 -5.95
C TYR A 187 12.76 -8.49 -4.85
N THR A 188 12.95 -8.14 -3.59
CA THR A 188 12.14 -8.68 -2.49
C THR A 188 10.66 -8.31 -2.64
N THR A 189 10.37 -7.09 -3.09
CA THR A 189 8.99 -6.65 -3.38
C THR A 189 8.35 -7.49 -4.48
N VAL A 190 9.10 -7.84 -5.55
CA VAL A 190 8.61 -8.73 -6.62
C VAL A 190 8.25 -10.11 -6.07
N ALA A 191 9.08 -10.67 -5.19
CA ALA A 191 8.81 -11.96 -4.56
C ALA A 191 7.52 -11.93 -3.72
N PHE A 192 7.32 -10.90 -2.90
CA PHE A 192 6.08 -10.71 -2.12
C PHE A 192 4.86 -10.48 -3.02
N SER A 193 5.00 -9.71 -4.10
CA SER A 193 3.92 -9.50 -5.08
C SER A 193 3.54 -10.80 -5.77
N GLY A 194 4.52 -11.63 -6.15
CA GLY A 194 4.27 -12.95 -6.72
C GLY A 194 3.53 -13.87 -5.76
N LEU A 195 3.94 -13.90 -4.49
CA LEU A 195 3.24 -14.66 -3.45
C LEU A 195 1.80 -14.14 -3.25
N ALA A 196 1.61 -12.83 -3.23
CA ALA A 196 0.28 -12.23 -3.09
C ALA A 196 -0.63 -12.59 -4.28
N ILE A 197 -0.12 -12.58 -5.52
CA ILE A 197 -0.88 -12.98 -6.71
C ILE A 197 -1.31 -14.44 -6.61
N ILE A 198 -0.42 -15.33 -6.16
CA ILE A 198 -0.73 -16.76 -5.96
C ILE A 198 -1.84 -16.90 -4.91
N ILE A 199 -1.70 -16.29 -3.75
CA ILE A 199 -2.68 -16.35 -2.67
C ILE A 199 -4.04 -15.79 -3.14
N VAL A 200 -4.06 -14.65 -3.80
CA VAL A 200 -5.28 -14.03 -4.32
C VAL A 200 -5.94 -14.93 -5.36
N SER A 201 -5.18 -15.57 -6.24
CA SER A 201 -5.71 -16.49 -7.24
C SER A 201 -6.41 -17.69 -6.60
N PHE A 202 -5.78 -18.30 -5.58
CA PHE A 202 -6.37 -19.44 -4.86
C PHE A 202 -7.60 -19.04 -4.01
N LEU A 203 -7.50 -17.96 -3.26
CA LEU A 203 -8.61 -17.50 -2.42
C LEU A 203 -9.83 -17.14 -3.26
N LEU A 204 -9.63 -16.49 -4.40
CA LEU A 204 -10.73 -16.07 -5.25
C LEU A 204 -11.40 -17.23 -5.99
N ASP A 205 -10.76 -18.38 -6.19
CA ASP A 205 -11.43 -19.59 -6.70
C ASP A 205 -12.39 -20.18 -5.67
N ILE A 206 -12.09 -20.05 -4.38
CA ILE A 206 -13.01 -20.43 -3.29
C ILE A 206 -14.21 -19.47 -3.25
N PHE A 207 -14.00 -18.19 -3.51
CA PHE A 207 -15.01 -17.14 -3.51
C PHE A 207 -15.89 -17.14 -4.79
N ASP A 208 -15.40 -17.59 -5.93
CA ASP A 208 -16.13 -17.58 -7.22
C ASP A 208 -17.43 -18.41 -7.19
N ARG A 209 -17.55 -19.34 -6.24
CA ARG A 209 -18.83 -20.05 -5.98
C ARG A 209 -19.89 -19.15 -5.33
N LYS A 210 -19.52 -18.11 -4.60
CA LYS A 210 -20.44 -17.14 -3.99
C LYS A 210 -20.75 -15.93 -4.91
N TRP A 211 -20.00 -15.80 -6.00
CA TRP A 211 -20.11 -14.65 -6.93
C TRP A 211 -21.38 -14.59 -7.77
N MET A 212 -22.23 -15.58 -7.70
CA MET A 212 -23.61 -15.43 -8.20
C MET A 212 -24.38 -14.35 -7.44
N LEU A 213 -23.95 -13.99 -6.24
CA LEU A 213 -24.53 -12.91 -5.41
C LEU A 213 -24.19 -11.50 -5.89
N THR A 214 -23.16 -11.30 -6.73
CA THR A 214 -22.86 -9.96 -7.29
C THR A 214 -23.92 -9.51 -8.31
N ARG A 215 -24.73 -10.41 -8.84
CA ARG A 215 -26.01 -10.05 -9.51
C ARG A 215 -26.95 -9.37 -8.53
N ASP A 216 -26.94 -9.77 -7.28
CA ASP A 216 -27.78 -9.17 -6.25
C ASP A 216 -27.29 -7.80 -5.79
N VAL A 217 -25.96 -7.52 -5.85
CA VAL A 217 -25.44 -6.16 -5.57
C VAL A 217 -25.82 -5.18 -6.69
N GLN A 218 -25.85 -5.61 -7.95
CA GLN A 218 -26.47 -4.78 -9.00
C GLN A 218 -27.98 -4.61 -8.79
N SER A 219 -28.65 -5.61 -8.21
CA SER A 219 -30.04 -5.48 -7.79
C SER A 219 -30.20 -4.62 -6.53
N PHE A 220 -29.17 -4.49 -5.69
CA PHE A 220 -29.17 -3.61 -4.53
C PHE A 220 -29.25 -2.12 -4.90
N TRP A 221 -28.68 -1.74 -6.06
CA TRP A 221 -28.81 -0.41 -6.65
C TRP A 221 -29.95 -0.31 -7.68
N SER A 222 -30.76 -1.37 -7.82
CA SER A 222 -31.96 -1.32 -8.67
C SER A 222 -33.13 -0.75 -7.86
N PRO A 223 -34.06 0.01 -8.47
CA PRO A 223 -35.23 0.58 -7.79
C PRO A 223 -36.07 -0.43 -7.01
N ASN A 224 -36.00 -1.72 -7.37
CA ASN A 224 -36.75 -2.79 -6.70
C ASN A 224 -36.19 -3.22 -5.33
N VAL A 225 -34.93 -2.86 -5.01
CA VAL A 225 -34.33 -3.13 -3.69
C VAL A 225 -34.79 -2.11 -2.67
N ASP A 226 -34.97 -0.86 -3.09
CA ASP A 226 -35.54 0.18 -2.23
C ASP A 226 -36.96 -0.20 -1.80
N GLU A 227 -37.72 -0.85 -2.65
CA GLU A 227 -39.10 -1.27 -2.35
C GLU A 227 -39.15 -2.46 -1.36
N LYS A 228 -38.22 -3.43 -1.45
CA LYS A 228 -38.11 -4.55 -0.51
C LYS A 228 -37.57 -4.13 0.85
N MET A 229 -36.48 -3.38 0.87
CA MET A 229 -35.91 -2.88 2.12
C MET A 229 -36.83 -1.89 2.82
N THR A 230 -37.46 -0.98 2.08
CA THR A 230 -38.42 -0.04 2.63
C THR A 230 -39.68 -0.78 3.16
N GLY A 231 -40.11 -1.83 2.49
CA GLY A 231 -41.24 -2.65 2.93
C GLY A 231 -40.98 -3.41 4.24
N GLU A 232 -39.81 -4.03 4.38
CA GLU A 232 -39.45 -4.84 5.55
C GLU A 232 -39.09 -4.01 6.77
N VAL A 233 -38.31 -2.93 6.56
CA VAL A 233 -38.01 -1.95 7.61
C VAL A 233 -39.24 -1.14 8.01
N ALA A 234 -40.08 -0.74 7.06
CA ALA A 234 -41.32 -0.05 7.35
C ALA A 234 -42.32 -0.93 8.14
N THR A 235 -42.42 -2.23 7.82
CA THR A 235 -43.28 -3.17 8.58
C THR A 235 -42.73 -3.42 9.98
N THR A 236 -41.43 -3.56 10.17
CA THR A 236 -40.83 -3.73 11.51
C THR A 236 -40.93 -2.48 12.37
N LEU A 237 -40.75 -1.30 11.80
CA LEU A 237 -40.93 -0.01 12.50
C LEU A 237 -42.42 0.18 12.85
N HIS A 238 -43.36 -0.11 11.93
CA HIS A 238 -44.78 0.02 12.17
C HIS A 238 -45.26 -0.95 13.27
N GLN A 239 -44.76 -2.19 13.28
CA GLN A 239 -45.05 -3.15 14.36
C GLN A 239 -44.47 -2.70 15.71
N ARG A 240 -43.34 -2.01 15.72
CA ARG A 240 -42.70 -1.47 16.92
C ARG A 240 -43.48 -0.30 17.49
N ASP A 241 -43.96 0.58 16.61
CA ASP A 241 -44.78 1.74 17.01
C ASP A 241 -46.15 1.29 17.56
N HIS A 242 -46.80 0.31 16.95
CA HIS A 242 -48.04 -0.26 17.48
C HIS A 242 -47.88 -0.92 18.85
N LYS A 243 -46.74 -1.59 19.10
CA LYS A 243 -46.45 -2.14 20.43
C LYS A 243 -46.21 -1.04 21.48
N ILE A 244 -45.57 0.05 21.10
CA ILE A 244 -45.29 1.18 22.02
C ILE A 244 -46.59 1.95 22.33
N VAL A 245 -47.47 2.14 21.33
CA VAL A 245 -48.76 2.81 21.51
C VAL A 245 -49.68 1.95 22.37
N GLY A 246 -49.82 0.65 22.10
CA GLY A 246 -50.66 -0.26 22.90
C GLY A 246 -50.17 -0.41 24.34
N GLN A 247 -48.85 -0.28 24.58
CA GLN A 247 -48.32 -0.31 25.95
C GLN A 247 -48.54 1.00 26.71
N LYS A 248 -48.69 2.14 26.02
CA LYS A 248 -49.08 3.43 26.61
C LYS A 248 -50.58 3.50 26.92
N GLU A 249 -51.45 2.93 26.10
CA GLU A 249 -52.91 2.86 26.35
C GLU A 249 -53.20 1.94 27.52
N GLY A 250 -52.55 0.76 27.63
CA GLY A 250 -52.68 -0.15 28.77
C GLY A 250 -52.23 0.41 30.11
N LEU A 251 -51.30 1.38 30.12
CA LEU A 251 -50.86 2.07 31.34
C LEU A 251 -51.75 3.26 31.71
N GLY A 252 -52.63 3.72 30.80
CA GLY A 252 -53.61 4.78 31.03
C GLY A 252 -54.86 4.30 31.76
N ASP A 253 -55.27 3.07 31.46
CA ASP A 253 -56.51 2.47 32.06
C ASP A 253 -56.32 1.91 33.49
N GLU A 254 -55.05 1.75 33.93
CA GLU A 254 -54.74 1.29 35.31
C GLU A 254 -54.67 2.45 36.34
N LYS A 255 -54.91 3.68 35.89
CA LYS A 255 -54.90 4.88 36.77
C LYS A 255 -56.19 5.66 36.78
N ALA A 256 -57.29 5.11 36.27
CA ALA A 256 -58.66 5.60 36.42
C ALA A 256 -59.45 4.69 37.38
#